data_25d3a90ffc534b06f14f563d8504e972
#
_entry.id   25d3a90ffc534b06f14f563d8504e972
#
_cell.length_a   1.000
_cell.length_b   1.000
_cell.length_c   1.000
_cell.angle_alpha   90.00
_cell.angle_beta   90.00
_cell.angle_gamma   90.00
#
_symmetry.space_group_name_H-M   'P 1'
#
loop_
_entity.id
_entity.type
_entity.pdbx_description
1 polymer ?
#
loop_
_entity_poly.entity_id
_entity_poly.type
_entity_poly.pdbx_seq_one_letter_code
_entity_poly.pdbx_strand_id
1 'polypeptide(L)'
;KVNKKTLFYYDEIGLFCPAVTDSNGYRYYSVFQLDKFALITSLKNLGMELKEIQSYLECEQVEELNAMLLHQQEQIEEKINALQNTRRFLREIIRRNQEFMDNLNGDYRILHRPTQYYEIIYRSDPHKKKPVIASYLTDGPFLGHCISGKDSFLYKLCEFSGHKVPGGQYLCRFYSGHTAETQEQVAAMKAWALERGISIGQEFYLEINDVFFDRDTMETNSDIYYFCLRVKIL
;
A
#
# COMPACT_ATOMS: atom_id res chain seq x y z
N LYS A 1 -31.18 -11.19 -15.15
CA LYS A 1 -31.14 -11.84 -16.50
C LYS A 1 -29.83 -12.58 -16.61
N VAL A 2 -29.90 -13.88 -16.93
CA VAL A 2 -28.72 -14.75 -17.12
C VAL A 2 -28.42 -14.85 -18.61
N ASN A 3 -27.14 -14.87 -18.96
CA ASN A 3 -26.72 -15.08 -20.35
C ASN A 3 -26.87 -16.56 -20.70
N LYS A 4 -27.45 -16.85 -21.87
CA LYS A 4 -27.59 -18.22 -22.40
C LYS A 4 -26.25 -18.96 -22.44
N LYS A 5 -25.15 -18.29 -22.76
CA LYS A 5 -23.81 -18.88 -22.76
C LYS A 5 -23.38 -19.37 -21.37
N THR A 6 -23.76 -18.67 -20.30
CA THR A 6 -23.46 -19.08 -18.92
C THR A 6 -24.16 -20.40 -18.56
N LEU A 7 -25.44 -20.56 -18.95
CA LEU A 7 -26.15 -21.78 -18.71
C LEU A 7 -25.57 -22.98 -19.50
N PHE A 8 -25.12 -22.74 -20.73
CA PHE A 8 -24.46 -23.77 -21.54
C PHE A 8 -23.13 -24.19 -20.90
N TYR A 9 -22.31 -23.23 -20.45
CA TYR A 9 -21.07 -23.54 -19.78
C TYR A 9 -21.29 -24.30 -18.45
N TYR A 10 -22.30 -23.93 -17.67
CA TYR A 10 -22.63 -24.62 -16.42
C TYR A 10 -23.12 -26.05 -16.67
N ASP A 11 -23.81 -26.30 -17.76
CA ASP A 11 -24.20 -27.64 -18.20
C ASP A 11 -22.98 -28.46 -18.64
N GLU A 12 -22.08 -27.90 -19.44
CA GLU A 12 -20.84 -28.56 -19.89
C GLU A 12 -19.92 -28.98 -18.73
N ILE A 13 -19.82 -28.18 -17.68
CA ILE A 13 -19.00 -28.52 -16.50
C ILE A 13 -19.78 -29.33 -15.44
N GLY A 14 -21.06 -29.68 -15.68
CA GLY A 14 -21.88 -30.44 -14.75
C GLY A 14 -22.40 -29.69 -13.54
N LEU A 15 -22.16 -28.36 -13.44
CA LEU A 15 -22.57 -27.56 -12.30
C LEU A 15 -24.09 -27.32 -12.25
N PHE A 16 -24.70 -27.06 -13.40
CA PHE A 16 -26.13 -26.78 -13.52
C PHE A 16 -26.68 -27.31 -14.86
N CYS A 17 -27.13 -28.56 -14.86
CA CYS A 17 -27.68 -29.24 -16.04
C CYS A 17 -29.17 -28.94 -16.22
N PRO A 18 -29.68 -28.90 -17.46
CA PRO A 18 -31.11 -28.76 -17.72
C PRO A 18 -31.90 -30.00 -17.22
N ALA A 19 -33.13 -29.77 -16.83
CA ALA A 19 -34.05 -30.89 -16.47
C ALA A 19 -34.33 -31.82 -17.65
N VAL A 20 -34.41 -31.24 -18.85
CA VAL A 20 -34.65 -31.99 -20.11
C VAL A 20 -33.86 -31.27 -21.23
N THR A 21 -33.25 -32.09 -22.08
CA THR A 21 -32.72 -31.61 -23.39
C THR A 21 -33.52 -32.31 -24.49
N ASP A 22 -34.14 -31.52 -25.34
CA ASP A 22 -34.96 -32.04 -26.44
C ASP A 22 -34.08 -32.61 -27.58
N SER A 23 -34.65 -33.40 -28.45
CA SER A 23 -33.97 -34.01 -29.62
C SER A 23 -33.38 -32.96 -30.59
N ASN A 24 -33.90 -31.73 -30.60
CA ASN A 24 -33.44 -30.58 -31.36
C ASN A 24 -32.35 -29.77 -30.63
N GLY A 25 -31.87 -30.22 -29.45
CA GLY A 25 -30.83 -29.58 -28.66
C GLY A 25 -31.29 -28.41 -27.76
N TYR A 26 -32.59 -28.15 -27.66
CA TYR A 26 -33.12 -27.14 -26.75
C TYR A 26 -33.08 -27.65 -25.32
N ARG A 27 -32.61 -26.77 -24.39
CA ARG A 27 -32.48 -27.03 -22.97
C ARG A 27 -33.63 -26.41 -22.20
N TYR A 28 -34.29 -27.21 -21.40
CA TYR A 28 -35.44 -26.81 -20.56
C TYR A 28 -35.05 -26.96 -19.10
N TYR A 29 -35.29 -25.90 -18.33
CA TYR A 29 -35.03 -25.85 -16.88
C TYR A 29 -36.36 -25.83 -16.12
N SER A 30 -36.44 -26.61 -15.07
CA SER A 30 -37.60 -26.65 -14.18
C SER A 30 -37.63 -25.47 -13.24
N VAL A 31 -38.83 -25.04 -12.83
CA VAL A 31 -39.02 -24.03 -11.76
C VAL A 31 -38.35 -24.49 -10.46
N PHE A 32 -38.31 -25.76 -10.15
CA PHE A 32 -37.64 -26.31 -8.97
C PHE A 32 -36.10 -26.17 -9.01
N GLN A 33 -35.52 -25.88 -10.16
CA GLN A 33 -34.08 -25.63 -10.28
C GLN A 33 -33.69 -24.17 -10.00
N LEU A 34 -34.68 -23.26 -9.84
CA LEU A 34 -34.42 -21.86 -9.60
C LEU A 34 -33.65 -21.63 -8.29
N ASP A 35 -33.98 -22.37 -7.23
CA ASP A 35 -33.31 -22.25 -5.94
C ASP A 35 -31.83 -22.66 -6.04
N LYS A 36 -31.56 -23.80 -6.72
CA LYS A 36 -30.16 -24.22 -6.98
C LYS A 36 -29.41 -23.18 -7.78
N PHE A 37 -30.04 -22.60 -8.81
CA PHE A 37 -29.42 -21.57 -9.62
C PHE A 37 -29.17 -20.25 -8.82
N ALA A 38 -30.12 -19.86 -7.95
CA ALA A 38 -29.98 -18.73 -7.07
C ALA A 38 -28.81 -18.92 -6.08
N LEU A 39 -28.69 -20.13 -5.51
CA LEU A 39 -27.58 -20.50 -4.63
C LEU A 39 -26.23 -20.40 -5.36
N ILE A 40 -26.09 -21.01 -6.55
CA ILE A 40 -24.89 -20.92 -7.38
C ILE A 40 -24.51 -19.45 -7.62
N THR A 41 -25.49 -18.60 -7.97
CA THR A 41 -25.27 -17.18 -8.24
C THR A 41 -24.80 -16.46 -6.98
N SER A 42 -25.38 -16.76 -5.82
CA SER A 42 -25.02 -16.16 -4.54
C SER A 42 -23.58 -16.54 -4.14
N LEU A 43 -23.22 -17.81 -4.22
CA LEU A 43 -21.86 -18.28 -3.90
C LEU A 43 -20.81 -17.68 -4.85
N LYS A 44 -21.14 -17.57 -6.15
CA LYS A 44 -20.27 -16.90 -7.11
C LYS A 44 -20.07 -15.42 -6.80
N ASN A 45 -21.13 -14.71 -6.40
CA ASN A 45 -21.04 -13.29 -6.00
C ASN A 45 -20.20 -13.09 -4.72
N LEU A 46 -20.14 -14.10 -3.85
CA LEU A 46 -19.23 -14.14 -2.70
C LEU A 46 -17.76 -14.39 -3.11
N GLY A 47 -17.50 -14.67 -4.39
CA GLY A 47 -16.15 -14.85 -4.91
C GLY A 47 -15.67 -16.31 -4.94
N MET A 48 -16.54 -17.28 -4.67
CA MET A 48 -16.18 -18.72 -4.78
C MET A 48 -15.90 -19.10 -6.24
N GLU A 49 -14.91 -19.95 -6.44
CA GLU A 49 -14.64 -20.55 -7.74
C GLU A 49 -15.72 -21.60 -8.10
N LEU A 50 -15.92 -21.83 -9.41
CA LEU A 50 -16.97 -22.77 -9.84
C LEU A 50 -16.74 -24.21 -9.34
N LYS A 51 -15.47 -24.61 -9.17
CA LYS A 51 -15.13 -25.93 -8.59
C LYS A 51 -15.51 -26.03 -7.11
N GLU A 52 -15.28 -24.96 -6.35
CA GLU A 52 -15.67 -24.89 -4.94
C GLU A 52 -17.19 -24.91 -4.78
N ILE A 53 -17.90 -24.19 -5.66
CA ILE A 53 -19.37 -24.22 -5.71
C ILE A 53 -19.88 -25.62 -6.05
N GLN A 54 -19.24 -26.34 -6.97
CA GLN A 54 -19.58 -27.70 -7.29
C GLN A 54 -19.42 -28.63 -6.09
N SER A 55 -18.24 -28.56 -5.42
CA SER A 55 -17.99 -29.33 -4.19
C SER A 55 -19.01 -29.00 -3.09
N TYR A 56 -19.37 -27.72 -2.96
CA TYR A 56 -20.38 -27.25 -2.01
C TYR A 56 -21.77 -27.91 -2.30
N LEU A 57 -22.17 -27.99 -3.59
CA LEU A 57 -23.46 -28.54 -3.99
C LEU A 57 -23.53 -30.08 -3.91
N GLU A 58 -22.38 -30.75 -3.92
CA GLU A 58 -22.23 -32.19 -3.83
C GLU A 58 -22.03 -32.66 -2.38
N CYS A 59 -21.72 -31.74 -1.47
CA CYS A 59 -21.48 -32.05 -0.06
C CYS A 59 -22.81 -32.33 0.67
N GLU A 60 -22.87 -33.47 1.36
CA GLU A 60 -24.05 -33.89 2.14
C GLU A 60 -23.91 -33.59 3.65
N GLN A 61 -22.69 -33.28 4.10
CA GLN A 61 -22.42 -33.08 5.52
C GLN A 61 -22.41 -31.57 5.88
N VAL A 62 -23.25 -31.20 6.83
CA VAL A 62 -23.40 -29.78 7.26
C VAL A 62 -22.12 -29.22 7.83
N GLU A 63 -21.32 -30.03 8.50
CA GLU A 63 -20.04 -29.66 9.09
C GLU A 63 -19.03 -29.25 8.00
N GLU A 64 -18.97 -29.99 6.91
CA GLU A 64 -18.10 -29.70 5.76
C GLU A 64 -18.56 -28.42 5.03
N LEU A 65 -19.88 -28.26 4.85
CA LEU A 65 -20.44 -27.02 4.28
C LEU A 65 -20.06 -25.80 5.11
N ASN A 66 -20.19 -25.89 6.44
CA ASN A 66 -19.79 -24.81 7.32
C ASN A 66 -18.29 -24.52 7.25
N ALA A 67 -17.44 -25.56 7.18
CA ALA A 67 -16.00 -25.37 7.04
C ALA A 67 -15.65 -24.64 5.74
N MET A 68 -16.29 -24.97 4.62
CA MET A 68 -16.10 -24.25 3.34
C MET A 68 -16.51 -22.78 3.45
N LEU A 69 -17.65 -22.49 4.09
CA LEU A 69 -18.13 -21.12 4.27
C LEU A 69 -17.22 -20.31 5.20
N LEU A 70 -16.72 -20.91 6.28
CA LEU A 70 -15.75 -20.25 7.19
C LEU A 70 -14.45 -19.96 6.46
N HIS A 71 -13.93 -20.88 5.68
CA HIS A 71 -12.73 -20.64 4.87
C HIS A 71 -12.94 -19.47 3.88
N GLN A 72 -14.11 -19.41 3.24
CA GLN A 72 -14.45 -18.30 2.34
C GLN A 72 -14.53 -16.96 3.09
N GLN A 73 -15.07 -16.97 4.32
CA GLN A 73 -15.12 -15.79 5.17
C GLN A 73 -13.70 -15.28 5.51
N GLU A 74 -12.78 -16.18 5.88
CA GLU A 74 -11.38 -15.84 6.13
C GLU A 74 -10.72 -15.18 4.92
N GLN A 75 -10.90 -15.74 3.73
CA GLN A 75 -10.37 -15.16 2.48
C GLN A 75 -10.93 -13.75 2.21
N ILE A 76 -12.20 -13.53 2.50
CA ILE A 76 -12.83 -12.21 2.36
C ILE A 76 -12.22 -11.21 3.35
N GLU A 77 -12.01 -11.62 4.61
CA GLU A 77 -11.37 -10.78 5.63
C GLU A 77 -9.93 -10.41 5.26
N GLU A 78 -9.16 -11.36 4.72
CA GLU A 78 -7.81 -11.07 4.19
C GLU A 78 -7.85 -10.03 3.07
N LYS A 79 -8.78 -10.16 2.11
CA LYS A 79 -8.98 -9.19 1.03
C LYS A 79 -9.39 -7.82 1.55
N ILE A 80 -10.28 -7.76 2.55
CA ILE A 80 -10.69 -6.52 3.20
C ILE A 80 -9.49 -5.84 3.85
N ASN A 81 -8.68 -6.58 4.60
CA ASN A 81 -7.47 -6.08 5.24
C ASN A 81 -6.46 -5.55 4.21
N ALA A 82 -6.22 -6.28 3.13
CA ALA A 82 -5.35 -5.85 2.03
C ALA A 82 -5.84 -4.54 1.37
N LEU A 83 -7.15 -4.45 1.09
CA LEU A 83 -7.75 -3.25 0.53
C LEU A 83 -7.72 -2.06 1.50
N GLN A 84 -7.91 -2.28 2.80
CA GLN A 84 -7.79 -1.25 3.82
C GLN A 84 -6.37 -0.71 3.90
N ASN A 85 -5.36 -1.58 3.84
CA ASN A 85 -3.96 -1.21 3.81
C ASN A 85 -3.64 -0.39 2.54
N THR A 86 -4.09 -0.84 1.37
CA THR A 86 -3.94 -0.10 0.12
C THR A 86 -4.60 1.29 0.20
N ARG A 87 -5.81 1.38 0.75
CA ARG A 87 -6.50 2.66 0.93
C ARG A 87 -5.75 3.61 1.87
N ARG A 88 -5.19 3.09 2.96
CA ARG A 88 -4.39 3.87 3.91
C ARG A 88 -3.13 4.40 3.23
N PHE A 89 -2.47 3.55 2.50
CA PHE A 89 -1.33 3.89 1.68
C PHE A 89 -1.62 5.03 0.69
N LEU A 90 -2.67 4.91 -0.12
CA LEU A 90 -3.07 5.95 -1.06
C LEU A 90 -3.37 7.28 -0.37
N ARG A 91 -4.03 7.25 0.80
CA ARG A 91 -4.28 8.47 1.59
C ARG A 91 -2.99 9.15 2.04
N GLU A 92 -2.00 8.37 2.45
CA GLU A 92 -0.72 8.93 2.88
C GLU A 92 0.05 9.54 1.70
N ILE A 93 0.04 8.91 0.51
CA ILE A 93 0.59 9.51 -0.70
C ILE A 93 -0.10 10.85 -1.01
N ILE A 94 -1.43 10.86 -1.06
CA ILE A 94 -2.21 12.06 -1.37
C ILE A 94 -1.87 13.18 -0.37
N ARG A 95 -1.83 12.87 0.93
CA ARG A 95 -1.48 13.83 1.97
C ARG A 95 -0.08 14.41 1.77
N ARG A 96 0.90 13.56 1.49
CA ARG A 96 2.30 13.99 1.24
C ARG A 96 2.41 14.86 0.01
N ASN A 97 1.75 14.46 -1.08
CA ASN A 97 1.74 15.24 -2.30
C ASN A 97 1.15 16.63 -2.08
N GLN A 98 0.01 16.70 -1.39
CA GLN A 98 -0.62 17.98 -1.07
C GLN A 98 0.28 18.83 -0.19
N GLU A 99 0.83 18.26 0.88
CA GLU A 99 1.74 18.95 1.76
C GLU A 99 2.98 19.46 1.02
N PHE A 100 3.49 18.65 0.10
CA PHE A 100 4.63 19.04 -0.73
C PHE A 100 4.27 20.22 -1.65
N MET A 101 3.16 20.12 -2.38
CA MET A 101 2.70 21.19 -3.28
C MET A 101 2.47 22.51 -2.55
N ASP A 102 1.87 22.46 -1.35
CA ASP A 102 1.57 23.63 -0.53
C ASP A 102 2.84 24.32 0.02
N ASN A 103 3.97 23.60 0.06
CA ASN A 103 5.21 24.09 0.70
C ASN A 103 6.42 24.11 -0.24
N LEU A 104 6.28 23.66 -1.48
CA LEU A 104 7.37 23.69 -2.47
C LEU A 104 7.84 25.13 -2.71
N ASN A 105 9.16 25.32 -2.75
CA ASN A 105 9.82 26.63 -2.92
C ASN A 105 9.55 27.64 -1.79
N GLY A 106 9.01 27.17 -0.66
CA GLY A 106 8.83 27.97 0.54
C GLY A 106 10.08 28.01 1.42
N ASP A 107 10.07 28.95 2.37
CA ASP A 107 11.02 28.96 3.48
C ASP A 107 10.80 27.78 4.44
N TYR A 108 11.64 27.70 5.46
CA TYR A 108 11.45 26.76 6.56
C TYR A 108 10.10 26.94 7.24
N ARG A 109 9.44 25.83 7.55
CA ARG A 109 8.14 25.83 8.22
C ARG A 109 8.17 25.00 9.48
N ILE A 110 7.41 25.43 10.49
CA ILE A 110 7.18 24.64 11.69
C ILE A 110 5.85 23.91 11.53
N LEU A 111 5.91 22.60 11.46
CA LEU A 111 4.74 21.73 11.26
C LEU A 111 4.60 20.78 12.43
N HIS A 112 3.36 20.52 12.84
CA HIS A 112 3.07 19.48 13.82
C HIS A 112 3.06 18.11 13.15
N ARG A 113 3.83 17.17 13.70
CA ARG A 113 3.87 15.76 13.22
C ARG A 113 3.31 14.84 14.29
N PRO A 114 2.51 13.85 13.92
CA PRO A 114 2.11 12.80 14.84
C PRO A 114 3.32 11.92 15.20
N THR A 115 3.18 11.14 16.27
CA THR A 115 4.13 10.04 16.54
C THR A 115 4.10 9.05 15.37
N GLN A 116 5.25 8.67 14.89
CA GLN A 116 5.42 7.74 13.78
C GLN A 116 6.34 6.60 14.20
N TYR A 117 6.19 5.45 13.54
CA TYR A 117 7.04 4.29 13.75
C TYR A 117 7.69 3.91 12.43
N TYR A 118 8.99 3.60 12.47
CA TYR A 118 9.76 3.25 11.29
C TYR A 118 10.42 1.89 11.46
N GLU A 119 10.35 1.08 10.45
CA GLU A 119 11.20 -0.08 10.31
C GLU A 119 12.54 0.34 9.72
N ILE A 120 13.63 0.05 10.42
CA ILE A 120 14.98 0.33 9.93
C ILE A 120 15.35 -0.78 8.96
N ILE A 121 15.47 -0.41 7.68
CA ILE A 121 15.82 -1.35 6.61
C ILE A 121 17.32 -1.57 6.55
N TYR A 122 18.10 -0.51 6.75
CA TYR A 122 19.55 -0.55 6.64
C TYR A 122 20.19 0.51 7.54
N ARG A 123 21.24 0.12 8.27
CA ARG A 123 22.12 1.06 8.98
C ARG A 123 23.40 1.24 8.20
N SER A 124 23.83 2.47 8.03
CA SER A 124 25.08 2.78 7.37
C SER A 124 26.25 2.25 8.23
N ASP A 125 27.02 1.32 7.65
CA ASP A 125 28.27 0.84 8.23
C ASP A 125 29.40 1.36 7.34
N PRO A 126 30.33 2.14 7.88
CA PRO A 126 31.46 2.68 7.10
C PRO A 126 32.32 1.60 6.44
N HIS A 127 32.25 0.36 6.94
CA HIS A 127 33.05 -0.77 6.44
C HIS A 127 32.29 -1.67 5.45
N LYS A 128 31.01 -1.43 5.19
CA LYS A 128 30.21 -2.23 4.26
C LYS A 128 29.83 -1.43 3.01
N LYS A 129 29.85 -2.09 1.85
CA LYS A 129 29.33 -1.50 0.61
C LYS A 129 27.85 -1.15 0.81
N LYS A 130 27.46 0.07 0.37
CA LYS A 130 26.04 0.49 0.36
C LYS A 130 25.22 -0.56 -0.41
N PRO A 131 24.11 -1.04 0.14
CA PRO A 131 23.24 -1.96 -0.58
C PRO A 131 22.64 -1.26 -1.81
N VAL A 132 22.36 -2.05 -2.83
CA VAL A 132 21.61 -1.55 -3.99
C VAL A 132 20.17 -1.30 -3.55
N ILE A 133 19.72 -0.06 -3.59
CA ILE A 133 18.39 0.38 -3.12
C ILE A 133 17.25 -0.42 -3.79
N ALA A 134 17.45 -0.88 -5.02
CA ALA A 134 16.48 -1.67 -5.78
C ALA A 134 15.97 -2.94 -5.06
N SER A 135 16.75 -3.55 -4.18
CA SER A 135 16.33 -4.75 -3.45
C SER A 135 15.35 -4.46 -2.29
N TYR A 136 15.16 -3.20 -1.92
CA TYR A 136 14.30 -2.78 -0.82
C TYR A 136 12.97 -2.15 -1.28
N LEU A 137 12.80 -1.95 -2.59
CA LEU A 137 11.62 -1.31 -3.17
C LEU A 137 10.39 -2.24 -3.28
N THR A 138 10.51 -3.50 -2.90
CA THR A 138 9.46 -4.49 -3.15
C THR A 138 8.28 -4.45 -2.18
N ASP A 139 8.41 -3.85 -0.99
CA ASP A 139 7.41 -4.00 0.07
C ASP A 139 6.82 -2.71 0.64
N GLY A 140 6.84 -1.61 -0.10
CA GLY A 140 6.15 -0.41 0.36
C GLY A 140 6.84 0.90 -0.02
N PRO A 141 6.08 1.96 -0.01
CA PRO A 141 6.33 3.15 -0.83
C PRO A 141 7.08 4.28 -0.17
N PHE A 142 7.55 4.17 1.05
CA PHE A 142 8.13 5.31 1.74
C PHE A 142 9.50 4.98 2.30
N LEU A 143 10.51 5.22 1.47
CA LEU A 143 11.88 5.24 1.92
C LEU A 143 12.21 6.64 2.44
N GLY A 144 12.70 6.70 3.66
CA GLY A 144 13.29 7.88 4.24
C GLY A 144 14.70 7.58 4.71
N HIS A 145 15.51 8.61 4.86
CA HIS A 145 16.85 8.53 5.38
C HIS A 145 16.95 9.34 6.67
N CYS A 146 17.27 8.70 7.77
CA CYS A 146 17.63 9.40 9.00
C CYS A 146 19.11 9.71 8.98
N ILE A 147 19.44 10.99 9.18
CA ILE A 147 20.79 11.51 9.27
C ILE A 147 21.01 11.91 10.72
N SER A 148 21.67 11.06 11.47
CA SER A 148 22.10 11.33 12.83
C SER A 148 23.63 11.28 12.86
N GLY A 149 24.28 12.23 13.48
CA GLY A 149 25.74 12.46 13.48
C GLY A 149 26.68 11.28 13.27
N LYS A 150 26.46 10.15 13.97
CA LYS A 150 27.23 8.91 13.81
C LYS A 150 26.47 7.76 13.17
N ASP A 151 25.13 7.79 13.22
CA ASP A 151 24.28 6.71 12.74
C ASP A 151 23.33 7.26 11.67
N SER A 152 23.55 6.92 10.42
CA SER A 152 22.57 7.14 9.38
C SER A 152 21.90 5.82 8.98
N PHE A 153 20.60 5.83 8.81
CA PHE A 153 19.85 4.64 8.43
C PHE A 153 18.73 4.93 7.45
N LEU A 154 18.43 3.95 6.61
CA LEU A 154 17.25 3.96 5.75
C LEU A 154 16.09 3.35 6.50
N TYR A 155 14.90 3.90 6.32
CA TYR A 155 13.69 3.43 6.99
C TYR A 155 12.48 3.45 6.06
N LYS A 156 11.50 2.62 6.40
CA LYS A 156 10.14 2.71 5.85
C LYS A 156 9.14 2.97 6.98
N LEU A 157 8.04 3.61 6.66
CA LEU A 157 6.96 3.88 7.61
C LEU A 157 6.27 2.57 8.01
N CYS A 158 6.12 2.34 9.32
CA CYS A 158 5.33 1.24 9.90
C CYS A 158 4.18 1.78 10.73
N GLU A 159 3.21 0.92 11.05
CA GLU A 159 2.03 1.35 11.80
C GLU A 159 2.20 1.36 13.30
N PHE A 160 2.76 0.30 13.86
CA PHE A 160 2.71 0.07 15.31
C PHE A 160 3.99 -0.51 15.92
N SER A 161 5.02 -0.79 15.13
CA SER A 161 6.25 -1.43 15.63
C SER A 161 7.50 -0.84 14.99
N GLY A 162 8.62 -0.88 15.68
CA GLY A 162 9.90 -0.41 15.18
C GLY A 162 10.42 0.83 15.91
N HIS A 163 11.27 1.60 15.22
CA HIS A 163 11.87 2.82 15.77
C HIS A 163 10.81 3.92 15.92
N LYS A 164 10.59 4.36 17.15
CA LYS A 164 9.59 5.40 17.47
C LYS A 164 10.17 6.79 17.26
N VAL A 165 9.57 7.55 16.37
CA VAL A 165 9.83 8.98 16.21
C VAL A 165 8.72 9.75 16.90
N PRO A 166 9.03 10.49 17.98
CA PRO A 166 8.03 11.14 18.79
C PRO A 166 7.32 12.26 18.03
N GLY A 167 6.01 12.37 18.24
CA GLY A 167 5.23 13.49 17.75
C GLY A 167 5.66 14.83 18.34
N GLY A 168 5.23 15.93 17.73
CA GLY A 168 5.51 17.28 18.19
C GLY A 168 5.74 18.25 17.05
N GLN A 169 6.37 19.38 17.37
CA GLN A 169 6.73 20.39 16.38
C GLN A 169 8.04 20.01 15.69
N TYR A 170 8.06 20.13 14.38
CA TYR A 170 9.20 19.87 13.54
C TYR A 170 9.48 21.09 12.65
N LEU A 171 10.75 21.47 12.56
CA LEU A 171 11.22 22.36 11.51
C LEU A 171 11.37 21.56 10.24
N CYS A 172 10.66 21.95 9.18
CA CYS A 172 10.58 21.27 7.90
C CYS A 172 11.02 22.19 6.75
N ARG A 173 11.65 21.59 5.74
CA ARG A 173 11.96 22.22 4.46
C ARG A 173 11.60 21.29 3.33
N PHE A 174 10.85 21.79 2.35
CA PHE A 174 10.50 21.08 1.13
C PHE A 174 11.32 21.65 -0.02
N TYR A 175 12.02 20.80 -0.75
CA TYR A 175 12.89 21.23 -1.84
C TYR A 175 13.02 20.13 -2.90
N SER A 176 13.42 20.52 -4.11
CA SER A 176 13.87 19.61 -5.16
C SER A 176 15.38 19.72 -5.31
N GLY A 177 16.06 18.62 -5.58
CA GLY A 177 17.51 18.60 -5.74
C GLY A 177 18.10 17.19 -5.78
N HIS A 178 19.40 17.11 -5.65
CA HIS A 178 20.13 15.85 -5.61
C HIS A 178 20.37 15.35 -4.18
N THR A 179 20.42 14.04 -4.01
CA THR A 179 20.75 13.43 -2.71
C THR A 179 22.11 13.87 -2.17
N ALA A 180 23.05 14.22 -3.05
CA ALA A 180 24.38 14.74 -2.66
C ALA A 180 24.31 16.08 -1.90
N GLU A 181 23.27 16.89 -2.10
CA GLU A 181 23.08 18.18 -1.47
C GLU A 181 22.56 18.09 -0.02
N THR A 182 22.18 16.89 0.42
CA THR A 182 21.52 16.70 1.72
C THR A 182 22.30 17.25 2.91
N GLN A 183 23.62 17.10 2.92
CA GLN A 183 24.46 17.62 4.02
C GLN A 183 24.48 19.17 4.06
N GLU A 184 24.47 19.80 2.90
CA GLU A 184 24.36 21.24 2.77
C GLU A 184 23.01 21.74 3.27
N GLN A 185 21.91 21.05 2.92
CA GLN A 185 20.57 21.36 3.41
C GLN A 185 20.45 21.21 4.93
N VAL A 186 21.08 20.19 5.51
CA VAL A 186 21.14 20.00 6.97
C VAL A 186 21.92 21.16 7.63
N ALA A 187 23.05 21.55 7.07
CA ALA A 187 23.86 22.68 7.59
C ALA A 187 23.08 24.00 7.51
N ALA A 188 22.41 24.27 6.40
CA ALA A 188 21.58 25.45 6.22
C ALA A 188 20.40 25.48 7.22
N MET A 189 19.74 24.34 7.46
CA MET A 189 18.66 24.24 8.45
C MET A 189 19.15 24.51 9.88
N LYS A 190 20.33 24.03 10.25
CA LYS A 190 20.95 24.29 11.55
C LYS A 190 21.28 25.82 11.73
N ALA A 191 21.84 26.41 10.70
CA ALA A 191 22.16 27.85 10.72
C ALA A 191 20.88 28.69 10.86
N TRP A 192 19.86 28.40 10.09
CA TRP A 192 18.58 29.09 10.14
C TRP A 192 17.91 29.00 11.53
N ALA A 193 17.95 27.81 12.15
CA ALA A 193 17.42 27.61 13.50
C ALA A 193 18.21 28.40 14.56
N LEU A 194 19.55 28.39 14.46
CA LEU A 194 20.44 29.12 15.38
C LEU A 194 20.19 30.63 15.34
N GLU A 195 20.09 31.21 14.15
CA GLU A 195 19.79 32.62 13.96
C GLU A 195 18.49 33.09 14.62
N ARG A 196 17.53 32.18 14.77
CA ARG A 196 16.20 32.45 15.34
C ARG A 196 16.03 31.96 16.77
N GLY A 197 17.11 31.45 17.39
CA GLY A 197 17.07 30.94 18.75
C GLY A 197 16.21 29.69 18.94
N ILE A 198 15.99 28.91 17.86
CA ILE A 198 15.20 27.70 17.91
C ILE A 198 16.10 26.51 18.24
N SER A 199 15.83 25.83 19.36
CA SER A 199 16.51 24.61 19.75
C SER A 199 15.97 23.43 18.93
N ILE A 200 16.86 22.72 18.22
CA ILE A 200 16.50 21.57 17.40
C ILE A 200 17.28 20.32 17.82
N GLY A 201 16.69 19.16 17.53
CA GLY A 201 17.31 17.86 17.78
C GLY A 201 18.51 17.58 16.88
N GLN A 202 19.12 16.41 17.09
CA GLN A 202 20.29 15.98 16.33
C GLN A 202 19.95 15.02 15.16
N GLU A 203 18.74 14.48 15.17
CA GLU A 203 18.25 13.54 14.16
C GLU A 203 17.48 14.30 13.09
N PHE A 204 17.98 14.23 11.87
CA PHE A 204 17.33 14.79 10.69
C PHE A 204 16.71 13.66 9.86
N TYR A 205 15.47 13.83 9.50
CA TYR A 205 14.71 12.87 8.71
C TYR A 205 14.51 13.45 7.31
N LEU A 206 15.08 12.79 6.32
CA LEU A 206 14.91 13.11 4.91
C LEU A 206 13.89 12.14 4.31
N GLU A 207 12.73 12.63 3.97
CA GLU A 207 11.69 11.87 3.28
C GLU A 207 11.76 12.17 1.79
N ILE A 208 11.85 11.13 0.97
CA ILE A 208 11.87 11.24 -0.48
C ILE A 208 10.43 11.11 -0.98
N ASN A 209 10.00 12.02 -1.84
CA ASN A 209 8.70 11.94 -2.48
C ASN A 209 8.86 11.44 -3.93
N ASP A 210 8.75 10.13 -4.11
CA ASP A 210 8.98 9.45 -5.40
C ASP A 210 7.83 9.63 -6.40
N VAL A 211 6.73 10.28 -6.01
CA VAL A 211 5.51 10.37 -6.83
C VAL A 211 5.59 11.47 -7.88
N PHE A 212 6.47 12.44 -7.68
CA PHE A 212 6.73 13.48 -8.68
C PHE A 212 7.90 13.09 -9.58
N PHE A 213 7.68 12.08 -10.43
CA PHE A 213 8.54 11.90 -11.60
C PHE A 213 8.17 12.97 -12.62
N ASP A 214 8.99 13.97 -12.77
CA ASP A 214 8.92 14.86 -13.91
C ASP A 214 9.22 14.03 -15.16
N ARG A 215 8.25 13.93 -16.08
CA ARG A 215 8.43 13.17 -17.33
C ARG A 215 9.61 13.72 -18.17
N ASP A 216 9.87 15.02 -18.05
CA ASP A 216 10.96 15.67 -18.77
C ASP A 216 12.32 15.29 -18.18
N THR A 217 12.42 14.93 -16.89
CA THR A 217 13.68 14.48 -16.27
C THR A 217 14.03 13.03 -16.58
N MET A 218 13.05 12.17 -16.95
CA MET A 218 13.33 10.82 -17.43
C MET A 218 14.12 10.77 -18.75
N GLU A 219 13.95 11.78 -19.61
CA GLU A 219 14.71 11.88 -20.86
C GLU A 219 16.13 12.48 -20.66
N THR A 220 16.38 13.18 -19.55
CA THR A 220 17.64 13.91 -19.34
C THR A 220 18.60 13.27 -18.36
N ASN A 221 18.33 12.08 -17.81
CA ASN A 221 19.19 11.42 -16.81
C ASN A 221 19.47 12.27 -15.56
N SER A 222 18.57 13.20 -15.19
CA SER A 222 18.74 14.05 -14.04
C SER A 222 18.18 13.37 -12.79
N ASP A 223 19.04 13.01 -11.84
CA ASP A 223 18.69 12.43 -10.52
C ASP A 223 18.10 13.48 -9.57
N ILE A 224 17.12 14.26 -10.03
CA ILE A 224 16.43 15.25 -9.22
C ILE A 224 15.26 14.60 -8.52
N TYR A 225 15.28 14.68 -7.20
CA TYR A 225 14.24 14.16 -6.32
C TYR A 225 13.56 15.29 -5.57
N TYR A 226 12.39 15.01 -5.04
CA TYR A 226 11.66 15.90 -4.16
C TYR A 226 11.80 15.43 -2.72
N PHE A 227 12.22 16.34 -1.83
CA PHE A 227 12.57 16.02 -0.45
C PHE A 227 11.77 16.83 0.55
N CYS A 228 11.40 16.19 1.66
CA CYS A 228 11.04 16.85 2.90
C CYS A 228 12.15 16.56 3.94
N LEU A 229 12.98 17.56 4.25
CA LEU A 229 13.91 17.48 5.36
C LEU A 229 13.26 18.04 6.62
N ARG A 230 13.32 17.28 7.72
CA ARG A 230 12.74 17.69 8.99
C ARG A 230 13.60 17.34 10.19
N VAL A 231 13.53 18.18 11.23
CA VAL A 231 14.17 17.96 12.52
C VAL A 231 13.20 18.37 13.64
N LYS A 232 13.23 17.63 14.75
CA LYS A 232 12.37 17.94 15.90
C LYS A 232 12.82 19.21 16.59
N ILE A 233 11.89 20.09 16.97
CA ILE A 233 12.09 21.24 17.85
C ILE A 233 12.04 20.72 19.30
N LEU A 234 12.99 21.11 20.11
CA LEU A 234 13.17 20.69 21.52
C LEU A 234 12.42 21.58 22.49
#